data_7b71628abf1f31edb8f4bb565748f71c
#
_entry.id   7b71628abf1f31edb8f4bb565748f71c
#
_cell.length_a   1.000
_cell.length_b   1.000
_cell.length_c   1.000
_cell.angle_alpha   90.00
_cell.angle_beta   90.00
_cell.angle_gamma   90.00
#
_symmetry.space_group_name_H-M   'P 1'
#
loop_
_entity.id
_entity.type
_entity.pdbx_description
1 polymer ?
#
loop_
_entity_poly.entity_id
_entity_poly.type
_entity_poly.pdbx_seq_one_letter_code
_entity_poly.pdbx_strand_id
1 'polypeptide(L)'
;MSERTDISFDAALMMALRADAQRELDSLPTPKQFEEIYPDTSQWDERMTEALKKKKHHPVLKRVLIAALTLVMLTVGALAVSADFRRAVYTMIQKFLPIEMQLTYQVDGEPLEWLPDGYSDHYVPNGFEMDDVQKFERAENFLHVYSSKETEESYTVRCSIIQPGQQSLFDNEHTVYETVKVGEADGVLGTSTDEHGKNVYTLSWEHRGITHTVMGNIPYDEIIKIAEGIR
;
A
#
# COMPACT_ATOMS: atom_id res chain seq x y z
N MET A 1 45.70 18.08 -48.95
CA MET A 1 45.19 18.12 -47.58
C MET A 1 43.72 17.61 -47.66
N SER A 2 43.51 16.40 -47.17
CA SER A 2 42.19 15.79 -47.18
C SER A 2 41.49 16.17 -45.86
N GLU A 3 40.45 16.98 -45.93
CA GLU A 3 39.57 17.25 -44.78
C GLU A 3 38.84 15.96 -44.43
N ARG A 4 39.24 15.36 -43.31
CA ARG A 4 38.41 14.34 -42.65
C ARG A 4 37.29 15.06 -41.93
N THR A 5 36.11 15.01 -42.52
CA THR A 5 34.89 15.36 -41.81
C THR A 5 34.61 14.31 -40.75
N ASP A 6 34.92 14.60 -39.50
CA ASP A 6 34.52 13.77 -38.37
C ASP A 6 32.97 13.86 -38.23
N ILE A 7 32.29 12.85 -38.70
CA ILE A 7 30.88 12.69 -38.48
C ILE A 7 30.68 12.24 -37.01
N SER A 8 29.91 12.98 -36.23
CA SER A 8 29.64 12.60 -34.84
C SER A 8 28.97 11.23 -34.80
N PHE A 9 29.22 10.45 -33.73
CA PHE A 9 28.65 9.13 -33.55
C PHE A 9 27.12 9.14 -33.69
N ASP A 10 26.47 10.16 -33.14
CA ASP A 10 25.01 10.33 -33.23
C ASP A 10 24.51 10.52 -34.68
N ALA A 11 25.26 11.27 -35.46
CA ALA A 11 24.92 11.48 -36.88
C ALA A 11 25.11 10.18 -37.68
N ALA A 12 26.15 9.41 -37.41
CA ALA A 12 26.38 8.12 -38.04
C ALA A 12 25.30 7.09 -37.63
N LEU A 13 24.89 7.06 -36.36
CA LEU A 13 23.83 6.21 -35.86
C LEU A 13 22.48 6.56 -36.50
N MET A 14 22.14 7.86 -36.60
CA MET A 14 20.91 8.33 -37.26
C MET A 14 20.87 7.96 -38.74
N MET A 15 22.01 8.03 -39.43
CA MET A 15 22.11 7.59 -40.83
C MET A 15 21.91 6.09 -40.97
N ALA A 16 22.51 5.29 -40.06
CA ALA A 16 22.37 3.84 -40.07
C ALA A 16 20.92 3.42 -39.81
N LEU A 17 20.26 4.02 -38.80
CA LEU A 17 18.85 3.74 -38.51
C LEU A 17 17.91 4.15 -39.65
N ARG A 18 18.18 5.28 -40.30
CA ARG A 18 17.39 5.69 -41.49
C ARG A 18 17.60 4.72 -42.67
N ALA A 19 18.84 4.29 -42.89
CA ALA A 19 19.14 3.34 -43.99
C ALA A 19 18.50 1.97 -43.73
N ASP A 20 18.42 1.54 -42.47
CA ASP A 20 17.80 0.28 -42.09
C ASP A 20 16.26 0.37 -42.21
N ALA A 21 15.65 1.43 -41.69
CA ALA A 21 14.23 1.69 -41.86
C ALA A 21 13.81 1.80 -43.34
N GLN A 22 14.67 2.40 -44.16
CA GLN A 22 14.40 2.50 -45.61
C GLN A 22 14.48 1.11 -46.27
N ARG A 23 15.43 0.25 -45.90
CA ARG A 23 15.49 -1.12 -46.39
C ARG A 23 14.28 -1.97 -45.97
N GLU A 24 13.82 -1.80 -44.72
CA GLU A 24 12.58 -2.46 -44.30
C GLU A 24 11.38 -1.97 -45.14
N LEU A 25 11.23 -0.67 -45.34
CA LEU A 25 10.17 -0.12 -46.20
C LEU A 25 10.26 -0.62 -47.64
N ASP A 26 11.46 -0.68 -48.22
CA ASP A 26 11.69 -1.14 -49.59
C ASP A 26 11.47 -2.68 -49.71
N SER A 27 11.57 -3.43 -48.59
CA SER A 27 11.29 -4.87 -48.53
C SER A 27 9.78 -5.19 -48.46
N LEU A 28 8.94 -4.21 -48.11
CA LEU A 28 7.50 -4.42 -48.04
C LEU A 28 6.92 -4.67 -49.44
N PRO A 29 6.01 -5.60 -49.59
CA PRO A 29 5.33 -5.85 -50.86
C PRO A 29 4.63 -4.59 -51.37
N THR A 30 4.79 -4.32 -52.63
CA THR A 30 4.04 -3.21 -53.28
C THR A 30 2.53 -3.51 -53.23
N PRO A 31 1.66 -2.47 -53.28
CA PRO A 31 0.20 -2.69 -53.27
C PRO A 31 -0.30 -3.70 -54.31
N LYS A 32 0.35 -3.78 -55.47
CA LYS A 32 0.01 -4.79 -56.51
C LYS A 32 0.42 -6.21 -56.11
N GLN A 33 1.57 -6.36 -55.45
CA GLN A 33 2.00 -7.67 -54.94
C GLN A 33 1.13 -8.10 -53.74
N PHE A 34 0.61 -7.14 -52.95
CA PHE A 34 -0.36 -7.42 -51.91
C PHE A 34 -1.68 -7.95 -52.49
N GLU A 35 -2.18 -7.36 -53.56
CA GLU A 35 -3.38 -7.87 -54.28
C GLU A 35 -3.18 -9.25 -54.88
N GLU A 36 -1.96 -9.59 -55.38
CA GLU A 36 -1.65 -10.92 -55.86
C GLU A 36 -1.53 -11.98 -54.77
N ILE A 37 -0.96 -11.58 -53.60
CA ILE A 37 -0.78 -12.50 -52.43
C ILE A 37 -2.12 -12.73 -51.74
N TYR A 38 -2.96 -11.70 -51.65
CA TYR A 38 -4.27 -11.74 -51.00
C TYR A 38 -5.38 -11.27 -51.92
N PRO A 39 -5.69 -12.03 -52.94
CA PRO A 39 -6.59 -11.58 -54.02
C PRO A 39 -8.06 -11.40 -53.61
N ASP A 40 -8.46 -11.86 -52.43
CA ASP A 40 -9.82 -11.74 -51.92
C ASP A 40 -9.87 -11.40 -50.45
N THR A 41 -9.79 -10.11 -50.15
CA THR A 41 -9.99 -9.57 -48.77
C THR A 41 -11.46 -9.21 -48.49
N SER A 42 -12.37 -9.36 -49.47
CA SER A 42 -13.78 -8.95 -49.34
C SER A 42 -14.49 -9.65 -48.17
N GLN A 43 -14.19 -10.92 -47.93
CA GLN A 43 -14.74 -11.69 -46.79
C GLN A 43 -14.28 -11.15 -45.42
N TRP A 44 -13.06 -10.64 -45.38
CA TRP A 44 -12.53 -10.04 -44.14
C TRP A 44 -13.13 -8.64 -43.92
N ASP A 45 -13.29 -7.85 -44.97
CA ASP A 45 -13.93 -6.54 -44.92
C ASP A 45 -15.41 -6.64 -44.55
N GLU A 46 -16.13 -7.62 -45.08
CA GLU A 46 -17.51 -7.90 -44.67
C GLU A 46 -17.60 -8.31 -43.20
N ARG A 47 -16.76 -9.22 -42.72
CA ARG A 47 -16.72 -9.64 -41.30
C ARG A 47 -16.36 -8.48 -40.40
N MET A 48 -15.39 -7.68 -40.77
CA MET A 48 -14.97 -6.48 -40.02
C MET A 48 -16.07 -5.42 -39.98
N THR A 49 -16.75 -5.21 -41.12
CA THR A 49 -17.89 -4.29 -41.23
C THR A 49 -19.09 -4.82 -40.41
N GLU A 50 -19.35 -6.12 -40.40
CA GLU A 50 -20.37 -6.71 -39.54
C GLU A 50 -20.02 -6.65 -38.06
N ALA A 51 -18.76 -6.88 -37.68
CA ALA A 51 -18.30 -6.74 -36.31
C ALA A 51 -18.41 -5.30 -35.82
N LEU A 52 -18.12 -4.32 -36.68
CA LEU A 52 -18.27 -2.92 -36.35
C LEU A 52 -19.76 -2.45 -36.33
N LYS A 53 -20.61 -2.99 -37.21
CA LYS A 53 -22.06 -2.74 -37.19
C LYS A 53 -22.77 -3.38 -35.99
N LYS A 54 -22.24 -4.45 -35.44
CA LYS A 54 -22.78 -5.17 -34.26
C LYS A 54 -22.54 -4.45 -32.92
N LYS A 55 -22.11 -3.21 -32.89
CA LYS A 55 -22.22 -2.39 -31.68
C LYS A 55 -23.69 -2.16 -31.33
N LYS A 56 -24.30 -3.17 -30.72
CA LYS A 56 -25.61 -3.02 -30.09
C LYS A 56 -25.46 -1.88 -29.06
N HIS A 57 -26.01 -0.73 -29.40
CA HIS A 57 -26.21 0.35 -28.44
C HIS A 57 -27.10 -0.20 -27.34
N HIS A 58 -26.51 -0.57 -26.20
CA HIS A 58 -27.25 -0.92 -24.99
C HIS A 58 -27.51 0.37 -24.20
N PRO A 59 -28.62 1.08 -24.42
CA PRO A 59 -28.91 2.35 -23.72
C PRO A 59 -29.02 2.13 -22.22
N VAL A 60 -29.41 0.92 -21.80
CA VAL A 60 -29.45 0.51 -20.38
C VAL A 60 -28.05 0.41 -19.80
N LEU A 61 -27.10 -0.23 -20.50
CA LEU A 61 -25.73 -0.36 -20.04
C LEU A 61 -25.05 1.01 -19.89
N LYS A 62 -25.31 1.94 -20.83
CA LYS A 62 -24.79 3.31 -20.77
C LYS A 62 -25.36 4.07 -19.56
N ARG A 63 -26.66 3.91 -19.26
CA ARG A 63 -27.31 4.54 -18.09
C ARG A 63 -26.77 3.95 -16.77
N VAL A 64 -26.57 2.64 -16.72
CA VAL A 64 -25.98 1.97 -15.55
C VAL A 64 -24.53 2.44 -15.34
N LEU A 65 -23.74 2.55 -16.40
CA LEU A 65 -22.36 3.04 -16.33
C LEU A 65 -22.30 4.49 -15.84
N ILE A 66 -23.18 5.37 -16.34
CA ILE A 66 -23.27 6.76 -15.88
C ILE A 66 -23.67 6.82 -14.41
N ALA A 67 -24.67 6.03 -14.00
CA ALA A 67 -25.08 5.97 -12.61
C ALA A 67 -23.97 5.47 -11.68
N ALA A 68 -23.25 4.43 -12.10
CA ALA A 68 -22.10 3.91 -11.36
C ALA A 68 -20.99 4.96 -11.24
N LEU A 69 -20.67 5.67 -12.32
CA LEU A 69 -19.64 6.73 -12.31
C LEU A 69 -20.03 7.90 -11.39
N THR A 70 -21.34 8.28 -11.43
CA THR A 70 -21.87 9.33 -10.56
C THR A 70 -21.79 8.90 -9.08
N LEU A 71 -22.11 7.65 -8.78
CA LEU A 71 -21.99 7.09 -7.42
C LEU A 71 -20.54 7.12 -6.93
N VAL A 72 -19.60 6.71 -7.79
CA VAL A 72 -18.16 6.77 -7.47
C VAL A 72 -17.71 8.21 -7.21
N MET A 73 -18.13 9.18 -8.04
CA MET A 73 -17.78 10.59 -7.79
C MET A 73 -18.37 11.14 -6.50
N LEU A 74 -19.62 10.74 -6.16
CA LEU A 74 -20.25 11.16 -4.90
C LEU A 74 -19.54 10.53 -3.69
N THR A 75 -19.14 9.25 -3.77
CA THR A 75 -18.37 8.60 -2.68
C THR A 75 -17.00 9.22 -2.50
N VAL A 76 -16.27 9.49 -3.59
CA VAL A 76 -14.97 10.19 -3.54
C VAL A 76 -15.13 11.60 -2.98
N GLY A 77 -16.18 12.33 -3.39
CA GLY A 77 -16.48 13.66 -2.86
C GLY A 77 -16.80 13.61 -1.34
N ALA A 78 -17.58 12.65 -0.89
CA ALA A 78 -17.90 12.46 0.52
C ALA A 78 -16.66 12.07 1.35
N LEU A 79 -15.76 11.24 0.80
CA LEU A 79 -14.47 10.92 1.41
C LEU A 79 -13.56 12.14 1.56
N ALA A 80 -13.61 13.09 0.61
CA ALA A 80 -12.81 14.30 0.68
C ALA A 80 -13.29 15.28 1.76
N VAL A 81 -14.60 15.32 2.05
CA VAL A 81 -15.22 16.35 2.91
C VAL A 81 -15.50 15.87 4.33
N SER A 82 -15.80 14.58 4.54
CA SER A 82 -16.25 14.05 5.84
C SER A 82 -15.25 13.08 6.46
N ALA A 83 -14.70 13.44 7.62
CA ALA A 83 -13.85 12.55 8.42
C ALA A 83 -14.59 11.30 8.90
N ASP A 84 -15.87 11.45 9.29
CA ASP A 84 -16.70 10.34 9.77
C ASP A 84 -17.04 9.37 8.64
N PHE A 85 -17.28 9.88 7.42
CA PHE A 85 -17.51 9.04 6.26
C PHE A 85 -16.24 8.27 5.86
N ARG A 86 -15.05 8.93 5.92
CA ARG A 86 -13.76 8.25 5.74
C ARG A 86 -13.60 7.09 6.73
N ARG A 87 -13.89 7.35 8.02
CA ARG A 87 -13.79 6.33 9.09
C ARG A 87 -14.74 5.15 8.83
N ALA A 88 -15.99 5.43 8.44
CA ALA A 88 -16.98 4.39 8.12
C ALA A 88 -16.56 3.54 6.90
N VAL A 89 -16.05 4.16 5.83
CA VAL A 89 -15.54 3.46 4.65
C VAL A 89 -14.30 2.65 4.99
N TYR A 90 -13.40 3.19 5.81
CA TYR A 90 -12.22 2.48 6.32
C TYR A 90 -12.60 1.20 7.08
N THR A 91 -13.54 1.32 8.03
CA THR A 91 -14.07 0.18 8.79
C THR A 91 -14.75 -0.86 7.89
N MET A 92 -15.38 -0.41 6.81
CA MET A 92 -16.03 -1.29 5.84
C MET A 92 -14.99 -2.04 4.99
N ILE A 93 -13.96 -1.35 4.51
CA ILE A 93 -12.86 -1.97 3.73
C ILE A 93 -12.11 -3.00 4.57
N GLN A 94 -11.85 -2.71 5.84
CA GLN A 94 -11.22 -3.65 6.79
C GLN A 94 -12.01 -4.96 6.96
N LYS A 95 -13.34 -4.93 6.82
CA LYS A 95 -14.20 -6.12 6.94
C LYS A 95 -14.28 -6.98 5.67
N PHE A 96 -13.97 -6.42 4.51
CA PHE A 96 -14.20 -7.08 3.21
C PHE A 96 -12.94 -7.50 2.44
N LEU A 97 -11.73 -7.12 2.89
CA LEU A 97 -10.49 -7.59 2.30
C LEU A 97 -9.98 -8.82 3.06
N PRO A 98 -9.99 -10.02 2.43
CA PRO A 98 -9.77 -11.28 3.16
C PRO A 98 -8.29 -11.63 3.42
N ILE A 99 -7.30 -10.94 2.86
CA ILE A 99 -5.91 -11.39 2.88
C ILE A 99 -4.94 -10.43 3.58
N GLU A 100 -5.11 -9.11 3.44
CA GLU A 100 -4.25 -8.12 4.08
C GLU A 100 -5.06 -6.91 4.54
N MET A 101 -4.88 -6.49 5.79
CA MET A 101 -5.39 -5.22 6.28
C MET A 101 -4.30 -4.15 6.14
N GLN A 102 -4.55 -3.15 5.30
CA GLN A 102 -3.64 -2.03 5.12
C GLN A 102 -4.16 -0.81 5.89
N LEU A 103 -3.41 -0.34 6.88
CA LEU A 103 -3.63 0.95 7.51
C LEU A 103 -2.76 2.00 6.83
N THR A 104 -3.38 3.03 6.26
CA THR A 104 -2.68 4.22 5.77
C THR A 104 -2.84 5.32 6.81
N TYR A 105 -1.73 5.82 7.32
CA TYR A 105 -1.73 6.88 8.30
C TYR A 105 -1.77 8.24 7.60
N GLN A 106 -2.66 9.11 8.07
CA GLN A 106 -2.76 10.50 7.63
C GLN A 106 -2.54 11.40 8.83
N VAL A 107 -1.52 12.24 8.76
CA VAL A 107 -1.28 13.25 9.80
C VAL A 107 -2.17 14.45 9.51
N ASP A 108 -3.04 14.81 10.47
CA ASP A 108 -3.78 16.05 10.43
C ASP A 108 -2.87 17.16 11.00
N GLY A 109 -2.23 17.94 10.12
CA GLY A 109 -1.32 19.01 10.50
C GLY A 109 0.09 18.86 9.92
N GLU A 110 1.04 19.62 10.47
CA GLU A 110 2.46 19.46 10.12
C GLU A 110 3.02 18.17 10.73
N PRO A 111 3.69 17.32 9.94
CA PRO A 111 4.34 16.11 10.45
C PRO A 111 5.37 16.47 11.52
N LEU A 112 5.47 15.64 12.55
CA LEU A 112 6.56 15.79 13.53
C LEU A 112 7.90 15.49 12.84
N GLU A 113 8.95 16.24 13.22
CA GLU A 113 10.31 15.94 12.76
C GLU A 113 11.01 14.92 13.67
N TRP A 114 10.67 14.92 14.98
CA TRP A 114 11.20 13.99 16.00
C TRP A 114 10.17 13.70 17.08
N LEU A 115 10.42 12.63 17.83
CA LEU A 115 9.64 12.31 19.02
C LEU A 115 9.81 13.41 20.07
N PRO A 116 8.76 13.71 20.86
CA PRO A 116 8.87 14.66 21.97
C PRO A 116 9.95 14.25 22.98
N ASP A 117 10.59 15.23 23.62
CA ASP A 117 11.60 14.99 24.63
C ASP A 117 11.04 14.12 25.78
N GLY A 118 11.75 13.05 26.11
CA GLY A 118 11.34 12.10 27.13
C GLY A 118 10.22 11.14 26.74
N TYR A 119 9.84 11.12 25.45
CA TYR A 119 8.82 10.19 24.96
C TYR A 119 9.30 8.74 25.01
N SER A 120 8.66 7.94 25.85
CA SER A 120 9.03 6.53 26.07
C SER A 120 7.88 5.74 26.66
N ASP A 121 8.11 4.44 26.87
CA ASP A 121 7.27 3.57 27.65
C ASP A 121 7.63 3.69 29.15
N HIS A 122 6.69 4.15 29.95
CA HIS A 122 6.89 4.42 31.37
C HIS A 122 6.34 3.31 32.28
N TYR A 123 5.73 2.29 31.71
CA TYR A 123 5.22 1.13 32.46
C TYR A 123 5.90 -0.15 31.98
N VAL A 124 6.54 -0.85 32.91
CA VAL A 124 7.14 -2.17 32.70
C VAL A 124 6.49 -3.16 33.67
N PRO A 125 5.86 -4.25 33.19
CA PRO A 125 5.31 -5.28 34.07
C PRO A 125 6.38 -5.89 34.99
N ASN A 126 5.95 -6.32 36.17
CA ASN A 126 6.86 -6.95 37.11
C ASN A 126 7.48 -8.23 36.53
N GLY A 127 8.78 -8.39 36.69
CA GLY A 127 9.53 -9.57 36.23
C GLY A 127 10.08 -9.42 34.82
N PHE A 128 9.80 -8.31 34.14
CA PHE A 128 10.37 -8.01 32.81
C PHE A 128 11.55 -7.05 32.91
N GLU A 129 12.54 -7.29 32.09
CA GLU A 129 13.71 -6.42 31.94
C GLU A 129 13.94 -6.08 30.47
N MET A 130 14.40 -4.85 30.22
CA MET A 130 14.75 -4.39 28.89
C MET A 130 16.02 -5.12 28.40
N ASP A 131 15.99 -5.57 27.15
CA ASP A 131 17.17 -6.10 26.47
C ASP A 131 17.96 -4.95 25.85
N ASP A 132 19.03 -4.54 26.51
CA ASP A 132 19.90 -3.46 26.06
C ASP A 132 20.63 -3.73 24.74
N VAL A 133 20.70 -4.99 24.31
CA VAL A 133 21.33 -5.37 23.04
C VAL A 133 20.37 -5.19 21.86
N GLN A 134 19.08 -5.43 22.09
CA GLN A 134 18.04 -5.37 21.05
C GLN A 134 17.29 -4.03 21.04
N LYS A 135 17.54 -3.15 22.01
CA LYS A 135 16.93 -1.83 22.01
C LYS A 135 17.51 -0.94 20.89
N PHE A 136 16.66 -0.08 20.38
CA PHE A 136 17.01 0.88 19.35
C PHE A 136 16.30 2.21 19.61
N GLU A 137 17.06 3.29 19.65
CA GLU A 137 16.54 4.63 19.90
C GLU A 137 17.14 5.63 18.89
N ARG A 138 16.27 6.40 18.26
CA ARG A 138 16.61 7.54 17.40
C ARG A 138 15.65 8.69 17.68
N ALA A 139 15.98 9.87 17.18
CA ALA A 139 15.13 11.05 17.31
C ALA A 139 13.71 10.83 16.75
N GLU A 140 13.55 10.00 15.72
CA GLU A 140 12.29 9.79 15.00
C GLU A 140 11.53 8.53 15.45
N ASN A 141 12.20 7.59 16.12
CA ASN A 141 11.58 6.32 16.53
C ASN A 141 12.39 5.59 17.60
N PHE A 142 11.72 4.73 18.34
CA PHE A 142 12.38 3.76 19.19
C PHE A 142 11.75 2.36 19.09
N LEU A 143 12.53 1.38 19.45
CA LEU A 143 12.13 -0.01 19.68
C LEU A 143 12.75 -0.48 20.98
N HIS A 144 11.91 -0.86 21.93
CA HIS A 144 12.32 -1.50 23.19
C HIS A 144 11.85 -2.95 23.18
N VAL A 145 12.71 -3.84 23.61
CA VAL A 145 12.44 -5.27 23.73
C VAL A 145 12.56 -5.65 25.18
N TYR A 146 11.56 -6.35 25.69
CA TYR A 146 11.49 -6.80 27.08
C TYR A 146 11.30 -8.31 27.14
N SER A 147 11.98 -8.95 28.04
CA SER A 147 11.85 -10.39 28.30
C SER A 147 11.70 -10.67 29.78
N SER A 148 10.92 -11.69 30.11
CA SER A 148 10.81 -12.21 31.46
C SER A 148 12.01 -13.10 31.79
N LYS A 149 12.54 -13.00 33.01
CA LYS A 149 13.59 -13.88 33.47
C LYS A 149 13.07 -15.27 33.96
N GLU A 150 11.78 -15.33 34.25
CA GLU A 150 11.16 -16.51 34.86
C GLU A 150 10.34 -17.33 33.86
N THR A 151 9.88 -16.67 32.78
CA THR A 151 9.02 -17.27 31.77
C THR A 151 9.60 -17.03 30.36
N GLU A 152 9.06 -17.70 29.38
CA GLU A 152 9.40 -17.45 27.96
C GLU A 152 8.59 -16.27 27.36
N GLU A 153 8.01 -15.43 28.23
CA GLU A 153 7.22 -14.28 27.81
C GLU A 153 8.12 -13.11 27.44
N SER A 154 7.74 -12.44 26.38
CA SER A 154 8.44 -11.25 25.90
C SER A 154 7.46 -10.29 25.24
N TYR A 155 7.83 -9.03 25.20
CA TYR A 155 7.09 -8.03 24.42
C TYR A 155 8.01 -6.97 23.86
N THR A 156 7.52 -6.29 22.83
CA THR A 156 8.20 -5.18 22.20
C THR A 156 7.31 -3.94 22.20
N VAL A 157 7.92 -2.78 22.40
CA VAL A 157 7.28 -1.47 22.26
C VAL A 157 7.98 -0.72 21.13
N ARG A 158 7.22 -0.32 20.15
CA ARG A 158 7.72 0.46 19.02
C ARG A 158 6.91 1.73 18.85
N CYS A 159 7.60 2.86 18.79
CA CYS A 159 7.01 4.16 18.46
C CYS A 159 7.78 4.81 17.31
N SER A 160 7.07 5.46 16.41
CA SER A 160 7.68 6.15 15.27
C SER A 160 6.82 7.33 14.87
N ILE A 161 7.42 8.46 14.53
CA ILE A 161 6.71 9.54 13.86
C ILE A 161 6.14 9.04 12.53
N ILE A 162 4.97 9.55 12.15
CA ILE A 162 4.32 9.18 10.90
C ILE A 162 4.98 9.89 9.73
N GLN A 163 5.48 9.11 8.78
CA GLN A 163 5.97 9.66 7.51
C GLN A 163 4.81 9.80 6.52
N PRO A 164 4.82 10.84 5.65
CA PRO A 164 3.81 11.00 4.62
C PRO A 164 3.68 9.74 3.74
N GLY A 165 2.46 9.18 3.68
CA GLY A 165 2.19 7.96 2.92
C GLY A 165 2.64 6.65 3.58
N GLN A 166 3.03 6.68 4.86
CA GLN A 166 3.34 5.48 5.63
C GLN A 166 2.14 4.55 5.68
N GLN A 167 2.41 3.26 5.47
CA GLN A 167 1.41 2.20 5.49
C GLN A 167 1.89 1.08 6.43
N SER A 168 0.95 0.49 7.16
CA SER A 168 1.18 -0.75 7.91
C SER A 168 0.34 -1.86 7.29
N LEU A 169 0.99 -2.97 7.00
CA LEU A 169 0.36 -4.19 6.50
C LEU A 169 0.15 -5.14 7.68
N PHE A 170 -1.04 -5.72 7.76
CA PHE A 170 -1.39 -6.69 8.79
C PHE A 170 -1.81 -8.00 8.13
N ASP A 171 -1.25 -9.10 8.63
CA ASP A 171 -1.60 -10.44 8.17
C ASP A 171 -2.98 -10.85 8.70
N ASN A 172 -3.91 -11.14 7.79
CA ASN A 172 -5.27 -11.57 8.12
C ASN A 172 -5.46 -13.09 8.05
N GLU A 173 -4.46 -13.84 7.61
CA GLU A 173 -4.63 -15.30 7.49
C GLU A 173 -4.65 -16.00 8.85
N HIS A 174 -3.84 -15.51 9.80
CA HIS A 174 -3.65 -16.15 11.11
C HIS A 174 -3.97 -15.23 12.28
N THR A 175 -4.46 -14.02 12.03
CA THR A 175 -4.69 -13.00 13.04
C THR A 175 -6.14 -12.50 13.01
N VAL A 176 -6.78 -12.51 14.17
CA VAL A 176 -8.12 -11.92 14.36
C VAL A 176 -7.94 -10.50 14.88
N TYR A 177 -8.58 -9.53 14.21
CA TYR A 177 -8.48 -8.11 14.56
C TYR A 177 -9.75 -7.57 15.18
N GLU A 178 -9.58 -6.74 16.21
CA GLU A 178 -10.66 -5.97 16.84
C GLU A 178 -10.21 -4.54 17.12
N THR A 179 -11.17 -3.63 17.24
CA THR A 179 -10.90 -2.25 17.63
C THR A 179 -10.96 -2.12 19.13
N VAL A 180 -9.93 -1.55 19.73
CA VAL A 180 -9.85 -1.30 21.18
C VAL A 180 -9.53 0.17 21.45
N LYS A 181 -9.82 0.63 22.67
CA LYS A 181 -9.44 1.98 23.11
C LYS A 181 -8.09 1.95 23.84
N VAL A 182 -7.23 2.91 23.48
CA VAL A 182 -5.98 3.21 24.20
C VAL A 182 -6.06 4.68 24.61
N GLY A 183 -6.47 4.92 25.85
CA GLY A 183 -6.81 6.27 26.29
C GLY A 183 -7.92 6.88 25.40
N GLU A 184 -7.65 7.99 24.73
CA GLU A 184 -8.59 8.65 23.81
C GLU A 184 -8.50 8.12 22.36
N ALA A 185 -7.46 7.38 22.02
CA ALA A 185 -7.22 6.88 20.66
C ALA A 185 -7.95 5.56 20.39
N ASP A 186 -8.30 5.32 19.11
CA ASP A 186 -8.74 4.03 18.62
C ASP A 186 -7.52 3.22 18.16
N GLY A 187 -7.37 2.02 18.70
CA GLY A 187 -6.31 1.08 18.32
C GLY A 187 -6.88 -0.15 17.65
N VAL A 188 -6.04 -0.85 16.91
CA VAL A 188 -6.30 -2.15 16.30
C VAL A 188 -5.51 -3.19 17.06
N LEU A 189 -6.22 -4.12 17.69
CA LEU A 189 -5.65 -5.28 18.36
C LEU A 189 -5.75 -6.50 17.46
N GLY A 190 -4.61 -7.07 17.10
CA GLY A 190 -4.50 -8.37 16.47
C GLY A 190 -4.22 -9.46 17.49
N THR A 191 -4.93 -10.57 17.42
CA THR A 191 -4.69 -11.78 18.19
C THR A 191 -4.33 -12.90 17.25
N SER A 192 -3.13 -13.43 17.40
CA SER A 192 -2.62 -14.61 16.71
C SER A 192 -2.19 -15.68 17.71
N THR A 193 -1.80 -16.84 17.21
CA THR A 193 -1.32 -17.94 18.05
C THR A 193 0.07 -18.33 17.58
N ASP A 194 1.03 -18.44 18.50
CA ASP A 194 2.38 -18.92 18.19
C ASP A 194 2.40 -20.44 17.94
N GLU A 195 3.56 -20.96 17.56
CA GLU A 195 3.78 -22.40 17.32
C GLU A 195 3.59 -23.29 18.56
N HIS A 196 3.55 -22.68 19.75
CA HIS A 196 3.31 -23.37 21.04
C HIS A 196 1.84 -23.26 21.50
N GLY A 197 0.96 -22.64 20.70
CA GLY A 197 -0.44 -22.45 21.01
C GLY A 197 -0.72 -21.32 22.01
N LYS A 198 0.27 -20.44 22.30
CA LYS A 198 0.06 -19.24 23.11
C LYS A 198 -0.43 -18.08 22.27
N ASN A 199 -1.30 -17.26 22.85
CA ASN A 199 -1.75 -16.04 22.19
C ASN A 199 -0.60 -15.02 22.13
N VAL A 200 -0.47 -14.41 20.94
CA VAL A 200 0.38 -13.25 20.69
C VAL A 200 -0.54 -12.09 20.33
N TYR A 201 -0.42 -11.02 21.07
CA TYR A 201 -1.18 -9.80 20.87
C TYR A 201 -0.33 -8.75 20.15
N THR A 202 -0.92 -8.08 19.17
CA THR A 202 -0.30 -6.95 18.47
C THR A 202 -1.27 -5.78 18.50
N LEU A 203 -1.00 -4.82 19.36
CA LEU A 203 -1.80 -3.60 19.49
C LEU A 203 -1.12 -2.45 18.76
N SER A 204 -1.81 -1.88 17.77
CA SER A 204 -1.30 -0.75 17.00
C SER A 204 -2.32 0.40 17.01
N TRP A 205 -1.83 1.61 17.24
CA TRP A 205 -2.67 2.82 17.20
C TRP A 205 -1.84 4.04 16.77
N GLU A 206 -2.55 5.09 16.42
CA GLU A 206 -1.97 6.39 16.12
C GLU A 206 -2.46 7.41 17.15
N HIS A 207 -1.55 8.21 17.64
CA HIS A 207 -1.88 9.34 18.50
C HIS A 207 -0.90 10.49 18.27
N ARG A 208 -1.44 11.68 17.94
CA ARG A 208 -0.68 12.92 17.75
C ARG A 208 0.48 12.81 16.76
N GLY A 209 0.28 12.15 15.64
CA GLY A 209 1.30 12.02 14.60
C GLY A 209 2.38 10.98 14.89
N ILE A 210 2.18 10.13 15.90
CA ILE A 210 3.07 9.03 16.27
C ILE A 210 2.30 7.72 16.13
N THR A 211 2.91 6.77 15.43
CA THR A 211 2.44 5.38 15.41
C THR A 211 3.06 4.61 16.57
N HIS A 212 2.24 3.79 17.20
CA HIS A 212 2.61 2.95 18.32
C HIS A 212 2.29 1.50 17.97
N THR A 213 3.13 0.61 18.42
CA THR A 213 2.89 -0.83 18.37
C THR A 213 3.42 -1.48 19.63
N VAL A 214 2.57 -2.23 20.32
CA VAL A 214 2.95 -3.12 21.40
C VAL A 214 2.64 -4.54 20.95
N MET A 215 3.64 -5.41 20.94
CA MET A 215 3.47 -6.81 20.52
C MET A 215 4.13 -7.74 21.52
N GLY A 216 3.44 -8.81 21.91
CA GLY A 216 4.02 -9.80 22.81
C GLY A 216 3.09 -10.97 23.12
N ASN A 217 3.67 -12.01 23.73
CA ASN A 217 2.96 -13.19 24.23
C ASN A 217 2.64 -13.08 25.74
N ILE A 218 2.39 -11.86 26.20
CA ILE A 218 2.03 -11.52 27.59
C ILE A 218 0.51 -11.37 27.72
N PRO A 219 -0.06 -11.35 28.95
CA PRO A 219 -1.49 -11.17 29.15
C PRO A 219 -2.04 -9.90 28.49
N TYR A 220 -3.25 -9.99 27.96
CA TYR A 220 -3.94 -8.87 27.31
C TYR A 220 -3.98 -7.59 28.15
N ASP A 221 -4.31 -7.73 29.46
CA ASP A 221 -4.37 -6.58 30.37
C ASP A 221 -3.03 -5.85 30.52
N GLU A 222 -1.92 -6.59 30.42
CA GLU A 222 -0.58 -5.99 30.45
C GLU A 222 -0.26 -5.25 29.16
N ILE A 223 -0.68 -5.77 27.99
CA ILE A 223 -0.57 -5.07 26.70
C ILE A 223 -1.26 -3.69 26.76
N ILE A 224 -2.46 -3.63 27.34
CA ILE A 224 -3.21 -2.35 27.48
C ILE A 224 -2.49 -1.40 28.45
N LYS A 225 -2.03 -1.86 29.61
CA LYS A 225 -1.30 -1.03 30.59
C LYS A 225 0.00 -0.47 30.01
N ILE A 226 0.74 -1.29 29.26
CA ILE A 226 1.95 -0.83 28.55
C ILE A 226 1.57 0.28 27.56
N ALA A 227 0.55 0.05 26.74
CA ALA A 227 0.09 1.02 25.77
C ALA A 227 -0.33 2.35 26.40
N GLU A 228 -1.07 2.32 27.50
CA GLU A 228 -1.48 3.52 28.25
C GLU A 228 -0.30 4.21 28.97
N GLY A 229 0.79 3.47 29.21
CA GLY A 229 2.02 3.99 29.82
C GLY A 229 2.94 4.72 28.85
N ILE A 230 2.67 4.73 27.53
CA ILE A 230 3.51 5.40 26.55
C ILE A 230 3.14 6.88 26.47
N ARG A 231 4.12 7.73 26.69
CA ARG A 231 3.92 9.19 26.69
C ARG A 231 5.26 9.97 26.63
#